data_698a40541351330b2b80431d3715dce0
#
_entry.id   698a40541351330b2b80431d3715dce0
#
_cell.length_a   1.000
_cell.length_b   1.000
_cell.length_c   1.000
_cell.angle_alpha   90.00
_cell.angle_beta   90.00
_cell.angle_gamma   90.00
#
_symmetry.space_group_name_H-M   'P 1'
#
loop_
_entity.id
_entity.type
_entity.pdbx_description
1 polymer ?
#
loop_
_entity_poly.entity_id
_entity_poly.type
_entity_poly.pdbx_seq_one_letter_code
_entity_poly.pdbx_strand_id
1 'polypeptide(L)'
;MPADPAPLRPVRQGRHPWVFAVLYFPMGVMIGYPSVALGYLGNRAGLPVSTTAAIVGMAFFAHSFKFLWAPVGDYTLSRKRWYVAGVITMAAGMLALSVTPLTLANVPLLSALVLLSNIAGTFVAFATEGLMAHNTTPVTRGRAAGWFQSGNQLGQTGGGGLGLLLMKHLPQPWMAGVALGAVVMACGSCLLLLEEPPRPLAGRRVTDRARDAWIEMLSVIRSRAGRIGLLLATLPIGTGAAQFLFGSLGAEWHAKADSVSLVLGAGGGIAIIGGCLAGGVLAGRMNGARAYALSCAIGAVAALLMAMSPRTLVGFAASTLFYTFALGLCTATLTGMVLAIIGEGAAATKINLFFAMNTLFGLAMLRLDGIVHDRWATNGMLITEFVIGALSLAVFLALAPKIRGADRAPTQPMGYYS
;
A
#
# COMPACT_ATOMS: atom_id res chain seq x y z
N MET A 1 -7.05 -48.41 -20.95
CA MET A 1 -7.49 -47.89 -19.64
C MET A 1 -6.98 -46.48 -19.54
N PRO A 2 -7.83 -45.44 -19.50
CA PRO A 2 -7.37 -44.07 -19.22
C PRO A 2 -6.89 -44.03 -17.78
N ALA A 3 -5.71 -43.42 -17.56
CA ALA A 3 -5.14 -43.23 -16.24
C ALA A 3 -6.08 -42.35 -15.41
N ASP A 4 -6.37 -42.81 -14.19
CA ASP A 4 -7.14 -42.07 -13.20
C ASP A 4 -6.52 -40.68 -12.99
N PRO A 5 -7.31 -39.57 -12.99
CA PRO A 5 -6.77 -38.25 -12.72
C PRO A 5 -6.18 -38.27 -11.30
N ALA A 6 -4.91 -37.90 -11.20
CA ALA A 6 -4.21 -37.85 -9.92
C ALA A 6 -5.06 -37.06 -8.91
N PRO A 7 -5.25 -37.53 -7.68
CA PRO A 7 -6.08 -36.89 -6.69
C PRO A 7 -5.56 -35.45 -6.46
N LEU A 8 -6.47 -34.49 -6.62
CA LEU A 8 -6.21 -33.07 -6.29
C LEU A 8 -5.66 -33.06 -4.87
N ARG A 9 -4.39 -32.66 -4.71
CA ARG A 9 -3.77 -32.52 -3.40
C ARG A 9 -4.68 -31.61 -2.55
N PRO A 10 -5.06 -32.05 -1.36
CA PRO A 10 -5.88 -31.21 -0.49
C PRO A 10 -5.16 -29.87 -0.29
N VAL A 11 -5.84 -28.78 -0.64
CA VAL A 11 -5.36 -27.42 -0.35
C VAL A 11 -5.13 -27.40 1.17
N ARG A 12 -3.86 -27.42 1.58
CA ARG A 12 -3.50 -27.34 3.00
C ARG A 12 -4.19 -26.13 3.57
N GLN A 13 -4.96 -26.32 4.65
CA GLN A 13 -5.65 -25.27 5.35
C GLN A 13 -4.71 -24.09 5.55
N GLY A 14 -5.06 -22.94 4.95
CA GLY A 14 -4.20 -21.78 4.83
C GLY A 14 -3.63 -21.37 6.19
N ARG A 15 -2.32 -21.19 6.25
CA ARG A 15 -1.63 -20.69 7.44
C ARG A 15 -2.22 -19.33 7.82
N HIS A 16 -2.14 -18.97 9.09
CA HIS A 16 -2.75 -17.75 9.60
C HIS A 16 -2.24 -16.52 8.83
N PRO A 17 -3.12 -15.62 8.40
CA PRO A 17 -2.79 -14.51 7.50
C PRO A 17 -1.82 -13.46 8.05
N TRP A 18 -1.47 -13.49 9.35
CA TRP A 18 -0.45 -12.59 9.94
C TRP A 18 0.91 -12.65 9.24
N VAL A 19 1.23 -13.79 8.61
CA VAL A 19 2.47 -13.97 7.84
C VAL A 19 2.63 -12.87 6.78
N PHE A 20 1.54 -12.46 6.14
CA PHE A 20 1.57 -11.39 5.15
C PHE A 20 1.83 -10.00 5.75
N ALA A 21 1.47 -9.79 7.02
CA ALA A 21 1.85 -8.57 7.73
C ALA A 21 3.37 -8.50 7.93
N VAL A 22 3.98 -9.58 8.40
CA VAL A 22 5.43 -9.65 8.60
C VAL A 22 6.18 -9.49 7.28
N LEU A 23 5.74 -10.18 6.22
CA LEU A 23 6.38 -10.09 4.91
C LEU A 23 6.22 -8.71 4.25
N TYR A 24 5.19 -7.96 4.56
CA TYR A 24 4.98 -6.64 3.96
C TYR A 24 5.47 -5.47 4.82
N PHE A 25 5.81 -5.74 6.08
CA PHE A 25 6.41 -4.79 7.02
C PHE A 25 7.68 -4.10 6.47
N PRO A 26 8.65 -4.80 5.83
CA PRO A 26 9.85 -4.18 5.28
C PRO A 26 9.56 -3.05 4.29
N MET A 27 8.56 -3.21 3.43
CA MET A 27 8.16 -2.16 2.49
C MET A 27 7.71 -0.88 3.21
N GLY A 28 6.92 -1.03 4.27
CA GLY A 28 6.52 0.10 5.12
C GLY A 28 7.73 0.78 5.77
N VAL A 29 8.65 0.01 6.34
CA VAL A 29 9.89 0.56 6.94
C VAL A 29 10.67 1.40 5.94
N MET A 30 10.76 0.96 4.68
CA MET A 30 11.52 1.66 3.65
C MET A 30 10.86 2.98 3.20
N ILE A 31 9.56 3.13 3.38
CA ILE A 31 8.85 4.41 3.19
C ILE A 31 8.97 5.29 4.44
N GLY A 32 8.74 4.71 5.62
CA GLY A 32 8.69 5.44 6.89
C GLY A 32 10.05 5.98 7.33
N TYR A 33 11.13 5.22 7.17
CA TYR A 33 12.47 5.63 7.58
C TYR A 33 12.94 6.92 6.88
N PRO A 34 12.92 7.05 5.54
CA PRO A 34 13.25 8.31 4.89
C PRO A 34 12.28 9.44 5.24
N SER A 35 11.00 9.15 5.30
CA SER A 35 9.98 10.20 5.51
C SER A 35 10.09 10.86 6.89
N VAL A 36 10.38 10.09 7.94
CA VAL A 36 10.41 10.59 9.32
C VAL A 36 11.85 10.87 9.77
N ALA A 37 12.73 9.86 9.68
CA ALA A 37 14.08 9.98 10.25
C ALA A 37 14.95 10.91 9.41
N LEU A 38 15.04 10.71 8.08
CA LEU A 38 15.82 11.59 7.23
C LEU A 38 15.16 12.98 7.10
N GLY A 39 13.83 13.05 7.09
CA GLY A 39 13.09 14.31 7.08
C GLY A 39 13.48 15.19 8.28
N TYR A 40 13.37 14.64 9.48
CA TYR A 40 13.71 15.34 10.71
C TYR A 40 15.19 15.71 10.82
N LEU A 41 16.08 14.76 10.55
CA LEU A 41 17.52 14.97 10.69
C LEU A 41 18.08 15.89 9.60
N GLY A 42 17.54 15.83 8.37
CA GLY A 42 17.91 16.74 7.27
C GLY A 42 17.59 18.18 7.62
N ASN A 43 16.42 18.47 8.13
CA ASN A 43 16.05 19.80 8.61
C ASN A 43 16.97 20.28 9.75
N ARG A 44 17.29 19.38 10.70
CA ARG A 44 18.21 19.70 11.81
C ARG A 44 19.66 19.92 11.35
N ALA A 45 20.07 19.26 10.26
CA ALA A 45 21.37 19.48 9.61
C ALA A 45 21.42 20.74 8.72
N GLY A 46 20.33 21.51 8.67
CA GLY A 46 20.24 22.75 7.90
C GLY A 46 19.90 22.58 6.41
N LEU A 47 19.47 21.39 5.99
CA LEU A 47 18.94 21.20 4.65
C LEU A 47 17.61 21.94 4.48
N PRO A 48 17.39 22.66 3.36
CA PRO A 48 16.09 23.25 3.06
C PRO A 48 14.98 22.22 3.08
N VAL A 49 13.79 22.59 3.58
CA VAL A 49 12.62 21.71 3.65
C VAL A 49 12.25 21.13 2.26
N SER A 50 12.32 21.97 1.22
CA SER A 50 12.10 21.57 -0.17
C SER A 50 13.06 20.49 -0.64
N THR A 51 14.34 20.59 -0.27
CA THR A 51 15.37 19.59 -0.60
C THR A 51 15.10 18.26 0.11
N THR A 52 14.79 18.34 1.40
CA THR A 52 14.45 17.15 2.19
C THR A 52 13.17 16.48 1.66
N ALA A 53 12.16 17.26 1.30
CA ALA A 53 10.94 16.75 0.67
C ALA A 53 11.22 16.09 -0.69
N ALA A 54 12.15 16.63 -1.49
CA ALA A 54 12.54 16.02 -2.76
C ALA A 54 13.23 14.66 -2.55
N ILE A 55 14.14 14.54 -1.56
CA ILE A 55 14.77 13.25 -1.22
C ILE A 55 13.72 12.22 -0.81
N VAL A 56 12.80 12.58 0.09
CA VAL A 56 11.70 11.72 0.54
C VAL A 56 10.76 11.37 -0.62
N GLY A 57 10.52 12.31 -1.52
CA GLY A 57 9.69 12.13 -2.71
C GLY A 57 10.17 10.99 -3.64
N MET A 58 11.48 10.66 -3.63
CA MET A 58 12.01 9.54 -4.40
C MET A 58 11.41 8.18 -3.97
N ALA A 59 11.02 8.04 -2.70
CA ALA A 59 10.32 6.84 -2.25
C ALA A 59 8.96 6.69 -2.95
N PHE A 60 8.17 7.77 -2.95
CA PHE A 60 6.85 7.77 -3.60
C PHE A 60 6.93 7.60 -5.12
N PHE A 61 7.99 8.16 -5.74
CA PHE A 61 8.25 7.95 -7.17
C PHE A 61 8.39 6.47 -7.50
N ALA A 62 9.21 5.72 -6.75
CA ALA A 62 9.39 4.29 -6.95
C ALA A 62 8.05 3.54 -6.87
N HIS A 63 7.19 3.87 -5.89
CA HIS A 63 5.91 3.19 -5.69
C HIS A 63 4.84 3.58 -6.71
N SER A 64 4.83 4.82 -7.21
CA SER A 64 3.88 5.28 -8.23
C SER A 64 4.10 4.62 -9.59
N PHE A 65 5.37 4.36 -9.94
CA PHE A 65 5.73 3.79 -11.24
C PHE A 65 6.06 2.30 -11.20
N LYS A 66 5.90 1.63 -10.07
CA LYS A 66 6.27 0.22 -9.88
C LYS A 66 5.64 -0.74 -10.89
N PHE A 67 4.46 -0.42 -11.44
CA PHE A 67 3.80 -1.23 -12.47
C PHE A 67 4.63 -1.39 -13.75
N LEU A 68 5.57 -0.46 -14.04
CA LEU A 68 6.41 -0.52 -15.22
C LEU A 68 7.42 -1.68 -15.16
N TRP A 69 7.92 -2.01 -13.98
CA TRP A 69 8.87 -3.12 -13.80
C TRP A 69 8.29 -4.33 -13.06
N ALA A 70 7.00 -4.28 -12.69
CA ALA A 70 6.31 -5.43 -12.10
C ALA A 70 6.41 -6.71 -12.96
N PRO A 71 6.36 -6.66 -14.31
CA PRO A 71 6.59 -7.84 -15.15
C PRO A 71 7.93 -8.54 -14.91
N VAL A 72 8.98 -7.79 -14.55
CA VAL A 72 10.28 -8.37 -14.18
C VAL A 72 10.14 -9.25 -12.95
N GLY A 73 9.39 -8.76 -11.93
CA GLY A 73 9.11 -9.52 -10.71
C GLY A 73 8.27 -10.77 -10.92
N ASP A 74 7.30 -10.72 -11.86
CA ASP A 74 6.42 -11.86 -12.14
C ASP A 74 7.11 -13.00 -12.92
N TYR A 75 8.07 -12.68 -13.80
CA TYR A 75 8.52 -13.64 -14.81
C TYR A 75 10.02 -13.98 -14.79
N THR A 76 10.85 -13.39 -13.93
CA THR A 76 12.29 -13.67 -13.92
C THR A 76 12.70 -14.65 -12.82
N LEU A 77 12.86 -14.20 -11.59
CA LEU A 77 13.22 -15.04 -10.46
C LEU A 77 11.97 -15.62 -9.78
N SER A 78 12.18 -16.58 -8.86
CA SER A 78 11.10 -17.01 -7.97
C SER A 78 10.71 -15.88 -7.02
N ARG A 79 9.47 -15.88 -6.55
CA ARG A 79 8.96 -14.84 -5.64
C ARG A 79 9.77 -14.77 -4.36
N LYS A 80 10.13 -15.92 -3.80
CA LYS A 80 11.00 -15.98 -2.62
C LYS A 80 12.40 -15.42 -2.88
N ARG A 81 12.99 -15.68 -4.06
CA ARG A 81 14.30 -15.12 -4.42
C ARG A 81 14.24 -13.61 -4.60
N TRP A 82 13.19 -13.08 -5.25
CA TRP A 82 12.97 -11.64 -5.36
C TRP A 82 12.81 -10.99 -3.99
N TYR A 83 12.07 -11.63 -3.08
CA TYR A 83 11.93 -11.14 -1.71
C TYR A 83 13.29 -11.03 -1.01
N VAL A 84 14.07 -12.12 -1.03
CA VAL A 84 15.40 -12.15 -0.38
C VAL A 84 16.35 -11.11 -0.99
N ALA A 85 16.44 -11.02 -2.32
CA ALA A 85 17.26 -10.00 -2.98
C ALA A 85 16.79 -8.58 -2.60
N GLY A 86 15.48 -8.35 -2.55
CA GLY A 86 14.89 -7.09 -2.16
C GLY A 86 15.26 -6.68 -0.73
N VAL A 87 15.06 -7.56 0.26
CA VAL A 87 15.37 -7.22 1.67
C VAL A 87 16.86 -7.03 1.91
N ILE A 88 17.75 -7.77 1.22
CA ILE A 88 19.20 -7.54 1.28
C ILE A 88 19.55 -6.15 0.74
N THR A 89 19.03 -5.78 -0.43
CA THR A 89 19.27 -4.46 -1.02
C THR A 89 18.71 -3.34 -0.16
N MET A 90 17.52 -3.53 0.43
CA MET A 90 16.93 -2.58 1.38
C MET A 90 17.78 -2.42 2.63
N ALA A 91 18.28 -3.51 3.22
CA ALA A 91 19.15 -3.48 4.40
C ALA A 91 20.47 -2.74 4.10
N ALA A 92 21.07 -3.02 2.95
CA ALA A 92 22.25 -2.30 2.48
C ALA A 92 21.97 -0.80 2.26
N GLY A 93 20.80 -0.47 1.68
CA GLY A 93 20.37 0.91 1.50
C GLY A 93 20.13 1.65 2.80
N MET A 94 19.52 1.02 3.80
CA MET A 94 19.34 1.59 5.15
C MET A 94 20.67 1.88 5.82
N LEU A 95 21.64 0.96 5.71
CA LEU A 95 23.00 1.17 6.20
C LEU A 95 23.67 2.34 5.47
N ALA A 96 23.61 2.37 4.14
CA ALA A 96 24.19 3.44 3.34
C ALA A 96 23.59 4.82 3.67
N LEU A 97 22.26 4.89 3.81
CA LEU A 97 21.57 6.11 4.23
C LEU A 97 21.96 6.57 5.64
N SER A 98 22.24 5.61 6.55
CA SER A 98 22.62 5.92 7.94
C SER A 98 24.05 6.46 8.06
N VAL A 99 24.95 6.11 7.14
CA VAL A 99 26.35 6.58 7.16
C VAL A 99 26.58 7.80 6.26
N THR A 100 25.66 8.10 5.34
CA THR A 100 25.83 9.23 4.42
C THR A 100 25.54 10.55 5.13
N PRO A 101 26.48 11.50 5.19
CA PRO A 101 26.24 12.80 5.82
C PRO A 101 25.12 13.58 5.13
N LEU A 102 24.24 14.19 5.93
CA LEU A 102 23.11 14.99 5.46
C LEU A 102 23.57 16.41 5.08
N THR A 103 24.23 16.54 3.93
CA THR A 103 24.74 17.79 3.38
C THR A 103 24.19 18.05 1.98
N LEU A 104 24.19 19.31 1.54
CA LEU A 104 23.73 19.67 0.19
C LEU A 104 24.52 18.95 -0.90
N ALA A 105 25.82 18.72 -0.70
CA ALA A 105 26.66 17.98 -1.64
C ALA A 105 26.22 16.52 -1.84
N ASN A 106 25.65 15.92 -0.81
CA ASN A 106 25.20 14.52 -0.82
C ASN A 106 23.75 14.33 -1.25
N VAL A 107 23.00 15.39 -1.56
CA VAL A 107 21.58 15.30 -1.99
C VAL A 107 21.38 14.34 -3.16
N PRO A 108 22.19 14.35 -4.23
CA PRO A 108 22.04 13.40 -5.33
C PRO A 108 22.25 11.94 -4.88
N LEU A 109 23.25 11.69 -4.04
CA LEU A 109 23.52 10.35 -3.50
C LEU A 109 22.39 9.88 -2.58
N LEU A 110 21.92 10.72 -1.66
CA LEU A 110 20.80 10.41 -0.76
C LEU A 110 19.53 10.10 -1.55
N SER A 111 19.24 10.92 -2.58
CA SER A 111 18.09 10.70 -3.47
C SER A 111 18.18 9.37 -4.22
N ALA A 112 19.36 9.05 -4.75
CA ALA A 112 19.63 7.79 -5.43
C ALA A 112 19.48 6.58 -4.48
N LEU A 113 20.03 6.67 -3.26
CA LEU A 113 19.93 5.62 -2.24
C LEU A 113 18.46 5.39 -1.83
N VAL A 114 17.68 6.45 -1.59
CA VAL A 114 16.24 6.34 -1.30
C VAL A 114 15.51 5.70 -2.47
N LEU A 115 15.77 6.16 -3.70
CA LEU A 115 15.10 5.61 -4.89
C LEU A 115 15.42 4.13 -5.08
N LEU A 116 16.70 3.75 -5.09
CA LEU A 116 17.14 2.36 -5.33
C LEU A 116 16.63 1.41 -4.23
N SER A 117 16.69 1.84 -2.97
CA SER A 117 16.19 1.05 -1.85
C SER A 117 14.66 0.86 -1.93
N ASN A 118 13.92 1.89 -2.37
CA ASN A 118 12.48 1.78 -2.57
C ASN A 118 12.12 0.97 -3.82
N ILE A 119 12.91 1.02 -4.89
CA ILE A 119 12.76 0.09 -6.03
C ILE A 119 12.94 -1.36 -5.54
N ALA A 120 13.96 -1.65 -4.72
CA ALA A 120 14.11 -2.97 -4.10
C ALA A 120 12.89 -3.35 -3.23
N GLY A 121 12.35 -2.39 -2.47
CA GLY A 121 11.11 -2.55 -1.72
C GLY A 121 9.91 -2.94 -2.60
N THR A 122 9.83 -2.43 -3.83
CA THR A 122 8.76 -2.84 -4.75
C THR A 122 8.87 -4.31 -5.16
N PHE A 123 10.05 -4.89 -5.26
CA PHE A 123 10.22 -6.33 -5.51
C PHE A 123 9.81 -7.17 -4.29
N VAL A 124 10.04 -6.68 -3.07
CA VAL A 124 9.48 -7.29 -1.84
C VAL A 124 7.95 -7.26 -1.88
N ALA A 125 7.37 -6.14 -2.32
CA ALA A 125 5.93 -6.01 -2.52
C ALA A 125 5.39 -7.04 -3.54
N PHE A 126 5.98 -7.10 -4.75
CA PHE A 126 5.56 -8.05 -5.80
C PHE A 126 5.65 -9.50 -5.34
N ALA A 127 6.73 -9.85 -4.62
CA ALA A 127 6.89 -11.18 -4.07
C ALA A 127 5.76 -11.50 -3.07
N THR A 128 5.49 -10.60 -2.13
CA THR A 128 4.47 -10.78 -1.11
C THR A 128 3.06 -10.82 -1.70
N GLU A 129 2.74 -9.90 -2.62
CA GLU A 129 1.46 -9.84 -3.33
C GLU A 129 1.19 -11.13 -4.10
N GLY A 130 2.20 -11.62 -4.83
CA GLY A 130 2.08 -12.86 -5.57
C GLY A 130 2.00 -14.12 -4.70
N LEU A 131 2.75 -14.17 -3.59
CA LEU A 131 2.64 -15.25 -2.60
C LEU A 131 1.26 -15.22 -1.93
N MET A 132 0.74 -14.02 -1.61
CA MET A 132 -0.59 -13.86 -1.02
C MET A 132 -1.69 -14.33 -1.98
N ALA A 133 -1.60 -13.96 -3.26
CA ALA A 133 -2.57 -14.40 -4.26
C ALA A 133 -2.63 -15.92 -4.38
N HIS A 134 -1.46 -16.61 -4.29
CA HIS A 134 -1.36 -18.06 -4.40
C HIS A 134 -1.77 -18.81 -3.11
N ASN A 135 -1.39 -18.28 -1.95
CA ASN A 135 -1.58 -18.94 -0.65
C ASN A 135 -2.91 -18.59 0.04
N THR A 136 -3.83 -17.90 -0.65
CA THR A 136 -5.13 -17.52 -0.10
C THR A 136 -6.28 -18.05 -0.93
N THR A 137 -7.35 -18.46 -0.24
CA THR A 137 -8.62 -18.86 -0.86
C THR A 137 -9.56 -17.65 -0.93
N PRO A 138 -10.65 -17.68 -1.72
CA PRO A 138 -11.66 -16.61 -1.71
C PRO A 138 -12.17 -16.24 -0.31
N VAL A 139 -12.24 -17.22 0.61
CA VAL A 139 -12.70 -17.03 2.00
C VAL A 139 -11.65 -16.30 2.84
N THR A 140 -10.35 -16.56 2.63
CA THR A 140 -9.25 -16.03 3.45
C THR A 140 -8.64 -14.75 2.89
N ARG A 141 -8.89 -14.39 1.61
CA ARG A 141 -8.32 -13.22 0.93
C ARG A 141 -8.56 -11.90 1.67
N GLY A 142 -9.78 -11.68 2.14
CA GLY A 142 -10.12 -10.45 2.87
C GLY A 142 -9.28 -10.28 4.13
N ARG A 143 -9.17 -11.34 4.94
CA ARG A 143 -8.34 -11.31 6.16
C ARG A 143 -6.85 -11.13 5.82
N ALA A 144 -6.37 -11.82 4.78
CA ALA A 144 -4.97 -11.66 4.34
C ALA A 144 -4.68 -10.23 3.88
N ALA A 145 -5.60 -9.58 3.14
CA ALA A 145 -5.49 -8.17 2.74
C ALA A 145 -5.41 -7.22 3.94
N GLY A 146 -6.21 -7.45 4.99
CA GLY A 146 -6.17 -6.67 6.22
C GLY A 146 -4.81 -6.78 6.93
N TRP A 147 -4.31 -8.00 7.14
CA TRP A 147 -3.00 -8.23 7.74
C TRP A 147 -1.86 -7.66 6.89
N PHE A 148 -1.91 -7.85 5.58
CA PHE A 148 -0.95 -7.30 4.62
C PHE A 148 -0.84 -5.77 4.75
N GLN A 149 -1.96 -5.05 4.71
CA GLN A 149 -1.95 -3.60 4.87
C GLN A 149 -1.55 -3.15 6.28
N SER A 150 -1.96 -3.89 7.31
CA SER A 150 -1.51 -3.61 8.69
C SER A 150 0.01 -3.70 8.81
N GLY A 151 0.64 -4.67 8.15
CA GLY A 151 2.10 -4.81 8.11
C GLY A 151 2.77 -3.60 7.47
N ASN A 152 2.24 -3.11 6.35
CA ASN A 152 2.73 -1.89 5.71
C ASN A 152 2.65 -0.68 6.65
N GLN A 153 1.48 -0.44 7.24
CA GLN A 153 1.28 0.71 8.12
C GLN A 153 2.12 0.64 9.39
N LEU A 154 2.23 -0.55 9.97
CA LEU A 154 3.14 -0.79 11.10
C LEU A 154 4.59 -0.53 10.71
N GLY A 155 4.98 -0.94 9.49
CA GLY A 155 6.31 -0.67 8.94
C GLY A 155 6.57 0.82 8.74
N GLN A 156 5.61 1.57 8.20
CA GLN A 156 5.76 3.01 8.00
C GLN A 156 5.90 3.77 9.32
N THR A 157 4.99 3.53 10.26
CA THR A 157 5.03 4.20 11.56
C THR A 157 6.20 3.72 12.42
N GLY A 158 6.43 2.40 12.48
CA GLY A 158 7.53 1.79 13.22
C GLY A 158 8.89 2.13 12.61
N GLY A 159 9.05 1.99 11.30
CA GLY A 159 10.30 2.30 10.59
C GLY A 159 10.71 3.75 10.72
N GLY A 160 9.76 4.68 10.62
CA GLY A 160 10.01 6.09 10.84
C GLY A 160 10.35 6.42 12.29
N GLY A 161 9.49 6.01 13.22
CA GLY A 161 9.64 6.29 14.65
C GLY A 161 10.86 5.61 15.26
N LEU A 162 11.01 4.30 15.06
CA LEU A 162 12.19 3.55 15.55
C LEU A 162 13.47 4.02 14.86
N GLY A 163 13.42 4.30 13.56
CA GLY A 163 14.58 4.82 12.83
C GLY A 163 15.11 6.10 13.45
N LEU A 164 14.23 7.07 13.71
CA LEU A 164 14.59 8.32 14.37
C LEU A 164 15.10 8.10 15.80
N LEU A 165 14.44 7.24 16.56
CA LEU A 165 14.81 6.93 17.94
C LEU A 165 16.19 6.26 17.99
N LEU A 166 16.45 5.29 17.12
CA LEU A 166 17.75 4.62 17.03
C LEU A 166 18.86 5.59 16.64
N MET A 167 18.61 6.47 15.64
CA MET A 167 19.60 7.47 15.22
C MET A 167 19.92 8.53 16.29
N LYS A 168 18.98 8.78 17.22
CA LYS A 168 19.20 9.72 18.33
C LYS A 168 19.94 9.10 19.51
N HIS A 169 19.72 7.82 19.79
CA HIS A 169 20.17 7.18 21.03
C HIS A 169 21.35 6.22 20.84
N LEU A 170 21.59 5.71 19.62
CA LEU A 170 22.75 4.87 19.37
C LEU A 170 24.01 5.71 19.21
N PRO A 171 25.18 5.21 19.67
CA PRO A 171 26.45 5.93 19.63
C PRO A 171 26.89 6.32 18.22
N GLN A 172 26.54 5.51 17.20
CA GLN A 172 26.90 5.72 15.83
C GLN A 172 25.70 5.56 14.90
N PRO A 173 25.50 6.45 13.90
CA PRO A 173 24.34 6.41 12.99
C PRO A 173 24.20 5.09 12.23
N TRP A 174 25.32 4.44 11.82
CA TRP A 174 25.28 3.17 11.10
C TRP A 174 24.63 2.03 11.89
N MET A 175 24.69 2.09 13.23
CA MET A 175 24.03 1.09 14.09
C MET A 175 22.52 1.08 13.90
N ALA A 176 21.91 2.25 13.64
CA ALA A 176 20.48 2.33 13.34
C ALA A 176 20.16 1.63 12.01
N GLY A 177 20.99 1.85 10.97
CA GLY A 177 20.86 1.16 9.69
C GLY A 177 21.01 -0.35 9.80
N VAL A 178 22.00 -0.83 10.59
CA VAL A 178 22.18 -2.26 10.86
C VAL A 178 20.98 -2.85 11.60
N ALA A 179 20.51 -2.18 12.67
CA ALA A 179 19.38 -2.66 13.46
C ALA A 179 18.08 -2.76 12.62
N LEU A 180 17.74 -1.72 11.85
CA LEU A 180 16.60 -1.73 10.95
C LEU A 180 16.76 -2.76 9.84
N GLY A 181 17.95 -2.85 9.24
CA GLY A 181 18.29 -3.84 8.23
C GLY A 181 18.13 -5.27 8.74
N ALA A 182 18.59 -5.56 9.96
CA ALA A 182 18.44 -6.86 10.60
C ALA A 182 16.95 -7.23 10.82
N VAL A 183 16.12 -6.27 11.26
CA VAL A 183 14.67 -6.47 11.40
C VAL A 183 14.03 -6.79 10.05
N VAL A 184 14.35 -6.02 9.01
CA VAL A 184 13.83 -6.22 7.65
C VAL A 184 14.24 -7.59 7.11
N MET A 185 15.49 -8.02 7.31
CA MET A 185 15.97 -9.34 6.89
C MET A 185 15.28 -10.46 7.67
N ALA A 186 15.10 -10.29 9.00
CA ALA A 186 14.42 -11.28 9.83
C ALA A 186 12.99 -11.57 9.38
N CYS A 187 12.28 -10.59 8.81
CA CYS A 187 10.96 -10.78 8.23
C CYS A 187 10.96 -11.84 7.11
N GLY A 188 12.08 -12.01 6.41
CA GLY A 188 12.26 -13.03 5.38
C GLY A 188 12.13 -14.47 5.89
N SER A 189 12.30 -14.73 7.18
CA SER A 189 12.10 -16.07 7.77
C SER A 189 10.68 -16.59 7.56
N CYS A 190 9.69 -15.71 7.49
CA CYS A 190 8.31 -16.08 7.21
C CYS A 190 8.07 -16.68 5.81
N LEU A 191 9.03 -16.53 4.87
CA LEU A 191 8.97 -17.21 3.57
C LEU A 191 8.98 -18.75 3.70
N LEU A 192 9.56 -19.29 4.77
CA LEU A 192 9.57 -20.74 5.04
C LEU A 192 8.16 -21.28 5.29
N LEU A 193 7.23 -20.39 5.66
CA LEU A 193 5.87 -20.75 5.99
C LEU A 193 4.94 -20.79 4.75
N LEU A 194 5.34 -20.29 3.60
CA LEU A 194 4.51 -20.16 2.41
C LEU A 194 4.98 -21.10 1.30
N GLU A 195 4.02 -21.52 0.48
CA GLU A 195 4.31 -22.28 -0.73
C GLU A 195 4.62 -21.35 -1.89
N GLU A 196 5.61 -21.72 -2.71
CA GLU A 196 5.94 -20.98 -3.92
C GLU A 196 5.01 -21.42 -5.05
N PRO A 197 4.35 -20.50 -5.76
CA PRO A 197 3.55 -20.85 -6.92
C PRO A 197 4.42 -21.51 -7.99
N PRO A 198 3.90 -22.53 -8.71
CA PRO A 198 4.60 -23.13 -9.81
C PRO A 198 4.96 -22.07 -10.86
N ARG A 199 6.14 -22.17 -11.44
CA ARG A 199 6.58 -21.23 -12.49
C ARG A 199 5.88 -21.56 -13.80
N PRO A 200 5.03 -20.69 -14.33
CA PRO A 200 4.19 -21.02 -15.47
C PRO A 200 4.98 -21.23 -16.78
N LEU A 201 6.25 -20.85 -16.87
CA LEU A 201 6.97 -20.73 -18.14
C LEU A 201 8.46 -21.10 -18.02
N ALA A 202 8.80 -22.20 -17.34
CA ALA A 202 10.16 -22.74 -17.35
C ALA A 202 10.57 -23.05 -18.81
N GLY A 203 11.66 -22.43 -19.29
CA GLY A 203 12.19 -22.67 -20.66
C GLY A 203 11.98 -21.52 -21.67
N ARG A 204 11.10 -20.55 -21.45
CA ARG A 204 10.93 -19.40 -22.35
C ARG A 204 11.92 -18.26 -22.05
N ARG A 205 12.28 -17.47 -23.07
CA ARG A 205 13.16 -16.30 -22.93
C ARG A 205 12.52 -15.22 -22.04
N VAL A 206 13.32 -14.47 -21.32
CA VAL A 206 12.86 -13.39 -20.41
C VAL A 206 12.05 -12.32 -21.18
N THR A 207 12.49 -12.01 -22.42
CA THR A 207 11.79 -11.06 -23.31
C THR A 207 10.38 -11.51 -23.66
N ASP A 208 10.19 -12.80 -23.95
CA ASP A 208 8.87 -13.35 -24.29
C ASP A 208 7.95 -13.31 -23.07
N ARG A 209 8.49 -13.60 -21.89
CA ARG A 209 7.77 -13.54 -20.62
C ARG A 209 7.36 -12.11 -20.27
N ALA A 210 8.25 -11.13 -20.46
CA ALA A 210 7.92 -9.73 -20.26
C ALA A 210 6.82 -9.26 -21.22
N ARG A 211 6.90 -9.70 -22.48
CA ARG A 211 5.85 -9.44 -23.47
C ARG A 211 4.51 -10.06 -23.06
N ASP A 212 4.51 -11.29 -22.59
CA ASP A 212 3.30 -11.97 -22.10
C ASP A 212 2.68 -11.22 -20.90
N ALA A 213 3.50 -10.73 -19.97
CA ALA A 213 3.03 -9.90 -18.85
C ALA A 213 2.37 -8.61 -19.31
N TRP A 214 2.96 -7.93 -20.30
CA TRP A 214 2.36 -6.73 -20.89
C TRP A 214 1.05 -7.05 -21.61
N ILE A 215 1.00 -8.16 -22.33
CA ILE A 215 -0.24 -8.64 -22.98
C ILE A 215 -1.31 -8.94 -21.91
N GLU A 216 -0.95 -9.63 -20.81
CA GLU A 216 -1.87 -9.89 -19.71
C GLU A 216 -2.34 -8.61 -19.02
N MET A 217 -1.46 -7.63 -18.79
CA MET A 217 -1.84 -6.32 -18.27
C MET A 217 -2.81 -5.60 -19.21
N LEU A 218 -2.52 -5.59 -20.52
CA LEU A 218 -3.41 -5.03 -21.51
C LEU A 218 -4.75 -5.78 -21.60
N SER A 219 -4.76 -7.09 -21.33
CA SER A 219 -5.99 -7.88 -21.28
C SER A 219 -6.94 -7.41 -20.17
N VAL A 220 -6.41 -6.96 -19.03
CA VAL A 220 -7.21 -6.34 -17.96
C VAL A 220 -7.89 -5.07 -18.49
N ILE A 221 -7.11 -4.19 -19.15
CA ILE A 221 -7.64 -2.94 -19.71
C ILE A 221 -8.69 -3.22 -20.81
N ARG A 222 -8.52 -4.30 -21.58
CA ARG A 222 -9.44 -4.70 -22.64
C ARG A 222 -10.70 -5.41 -22.12
N SER A 223 -10.60 -6.11 -21.00
CA SER A 223 -11.74 -6.81 -20.41
C SER A 223 -12.76 -5.82 -19.83
N ARG A 224 -14.06 -6.19 -19.87
CA ARG A 224 -15.14 -5.35 -19.31
C ARG A 224 -14.98 -5.23 -17.79
N ALA A 225 -14.69 -6.32 -17.10
CA ALA A 225 -14.49 -6.33 -15.66
C ALA A 225 -13.26 -5.51 -15.26
N GLY A 226 -12.14 -5.66 -15.98
CA GLY A 226 -10.92 -4.89 -15.74
C GLY A 226 -11.11 -3.38 -15.97
N ARG A 227 -11.80 -2.97 -17.05
CA ARG A 227 -12.10 -1.55 -17.28
C ARG A 227 -12.97 -0.94 -16.20
N ILE A 228 -14.02 -1.65 -15.80
CA ILE A 228 -14.88 -1.18 -14.70
C ILE A 228 -14.08 -1.15 -13.40
N GLY A 229 -13.29 -2.17 -13.10
CA GLY A 229 -12.44 -2.21 -11.93
C GLY A 229 -11.42 -1.06 -11.89
N LEU A 230 -10.74 -0.78 -13.02
CA LEU A 230 -9.82 0.36 -13.13
C LEU A 230 -10.56 1.70 -12.93
N LEU A 231 -11.72 1.88 -13.57
CA LEU A 231 -12.55 3.06 -13.36
C LEU A 231 -12.93 3.22 -11.89
N LEU A 232 -13.28 2.12 -11.21
CA LEU A 232 -13.59 2.16 -9.79
C LEU A 232 -12.36 2.49 -8.92
N ALA A 233 -11.16 2.07 -9.33
CA ALA A 233 -9.91 2.41 -8.65
C ALA A 233 -9.48 3.87 -8.87
N THR A 234 -9.98 4.53 -9.94
CA THR A 234 -9.72 5.94 -10.23
C THR A 234 -10.70 6.88 -9.54
N LEU A 235 -11.77 6.38 -8.97
CA LEU A 235 -12.69 7.24 -8.23
C LEU A 235 -12.01 7.78 -6.97
N PRO A 236 -12.11 9.08 -6.68
CA PRO A 236 -11.48 9.70 -5.53
C PRO A 236 -12.24 9.42 -4.23
N ILE A 237 -12.48 8.13 -3.94
CA ILE A 237 -13.12 7.66 -2.71
C ILE A 237 -12.11 6.90 -1.87
N GLY A 238 -12.12 7.14 -0.56
CA GLY A 238 -11.26 6.43 0.37
C GLY A 238 -9.76 6.67 0.14
N THR A 239 -9.38 7.75 -0.53
CA THR A 239 -7.99 8.10 -0.83
C THR A 239 -7.23 8.57 0.40
N GLY A 240 -7.94 9.14 1.40
CA GLY A 240 -7.34 9.69 2.59
C GLY A 240 -6.47 10.91 2.32
N ALA A 241 -6.75 11.67 1.27
CA ALA A 241 -5.91 12.78 0.84
C ALA A 241 -5.78 13.86 1.92
N ALA A 242 -6.88 14.24 2.58
CA ALA A 242 -6.89 15.25 3.63
C ALA A 242 -5.96 14.94 4.82
N GLN A 243 -5.66 13.67 5.10
CA GLN A 243 -4.79 13.32 6.23
C GLN A 243 -3.39 13.97 6.13
N PHE A 244 -2.89 14.20 4.92
CA PHE A 244 -1.58 14.83 4.72
C PHE A 244 -1.57 16.31 5.12
N LEU A 245 -2.74 16.92 5.27
CA LEU A 245 -2.91 18.31 5.70
C LEU A 245 -3.21 18.43 7.20
N PHE A 246 -3.57 17.36 7.89
CA PHE A 246 -3.98 17.41 9.31
C PHE A 246 -2.90 17.99 10.23
N GLY A 247 -1.62 17.82 9.90
CA GLY A 247 -0.53 18.42 10.66
C GLY A 247 -0.59 19.96 10.69
N SER A 248 -0.95 20.58 9.58
CA SER A 248 -1.11 22.04 9.48
C SER A 248 -2.43 22.54 10.06
N LEU A 249 -3.45 21.69 10.08
CA LEU A 249 -4.79 22.06 10.55
C LEU A 249 -4.95 22.00 12.08
N GLY A 250 -4.05 21.35 12.81
CA GLY A 250 -4.17 21.18 14.25
C GLY A 250 -4.32 22.48 15.03
N ALA A 251 -3.71 23.57 14.54
CA ALA A 251 -3.81 24.90 15.14
C ALA A 251 -5.25 25.43 15.18
N GLU A 252 -6.09 25.10 14.20
CA GLU A 252 -7.51 25.52 14.17
C GLU A 252 -8.36 24.86 15.28
N TRP A 253 -7.90 23.72 15.81
CA TRP A 253 -8.47 23.06 16.99
C TRP A 253 -7.75 23.40 18.29
N HIS A 254 -6.94 24.46 18.31
CA HIS A 254 -6.13 24.85 19.47
C HIS A 254 -5.20 23.74 19.98
N ALA A 255 -4.82 22.79 19.11
CA ALA A 255 -3.92 21.72 19.46
C ALA A 255 -2.46 22.18 19.41
N LYS A 256 -1.71 21.90 20.48
CA LYS A 256 -0.26 22.15 20.54
C LYS A 256 0.49 21.17 19.64
N ALA A 257 1.66 21.56 19.13
CA ALA A 257 2.48 20.73 18.23
C ALA A 257 2.75 19.31 18.78
N ASP A 258 3.04 19.19 20.08
CA ASP A 258 3.27 17.90 20.72
C ASP A 258 2.02 17.00 20.69
N SER A 259 0.84 17.61 20.92
CA SER A 259 -0.44 16.89 20.87
C SER A 259 -0.77 16.45 19.44
N VAL A 260 -0.52 17.31 18.46
CA VAL A 260 -0.69 16.99 17.01
C VAL A 260 0.24 15.83 16.64
N SER A 261 1.51 15.88 17.03
CA SER A 261 2.48 14.82 16.78
C SER A 261 2.07 13.49 17.42
N LEU A 262 1.55 13.51 18.65
CA LEU A 262 1.08 12.30 19.33
C LEU A 262 -0.14 11.70 18.64
N VAL A 263 -1.13 12.54 18.30
CA VAL A 263 -2.36 12.11 17.62
C VAL A 263 -2.08 11.55 16.23
N LEU A 264 -1.30 12.26 15.41
CA LEU A 264 -1.01 11.83 14.04
C LEU A 264 0.00 10.68 13.99
N GLY A 265 0.99 10.67 14.89
CA GLY A 265 2.02 9.64 14.96
C GLY A 265 1.50 8.36 15.61
N ALA A 266 1.62 8.25 16.93
CA ALA A 266 1.28 7.02 17.67
C ALA A 266 -0.22 6.68 17.56
N GLY A 267 -1.10 7.66 17.80
CA GLY A 267 -2.55 7.47 17.71
C GLY A 267 -3.00 7.08 16.31
N GLY A 268 -2.54 7.81 15.30
CA GLY A 268 -2.84 7.54 13.89
C GLY A 268 -2.34 6.18 13.44
N GLY A 269 -1.12 5.80 13.86
CA GLY A 269 -0.57 4.47 13.59
C GLY A 269 -1.44 3.34 14.13
N ILE A 270 -1.90 3.45 15.38
CA ILE A 270 -2.82 2.46 15.99
C ILE A 270 -4.17 2.46 15.27
N ALA A 271 -4.73 3.63 14.99
CA ALA A 271 -6.03 3.77 14.35
C ALA A 271 -6.05 3.15 12.94
N ILE A 272 -5.03 3.41 12.11
CA ILE A 272 -4.98 2.88 10.74
C ILE A 272 -4.78 1.36 10.72
N ILE A 273 -3.95 0.82 11.64
CA ILE A 273 -3.77 -0.63 11.79
C ILE A 273 -5.09 -1.29 12.19
N GLY A 274 -5.78 -0.72 13.21
CA GLY A 274 -7.11 -1.18 13.63
C GLY A 274 -8.10 -1.16 12.48
N GLY A 275 -8.12 -0.08 11.69
CA GLY A 275 -8.93 0.04 10.47
C GLY A 275 -8.59 -1.02 9.42
N CYS A 276 -7.32 -1.29 9.16
CA CYS A 276 -6.90 -2.34 8.22
C CYS A 276 -7.36 -3.73 8.66
N LEU A 277 -7.22 -4.06 9.95
CA LEU A 277 -7.68 -5.35 10.48
C LEU A 277 -9.19 -5.48 10.40
N ALA A 278 -9.94 -4.45 10.80
CA ALA A 278 -11.39 -4.41 10.70
C ALA A 278 -11.86 -4.51 9.23
N GLY A 279 -11.19 -3.78 8.31
CA GLY A 279 -11.43 -3.85 6.87
C GLY A 279 -11.18 -5.24 6.30
N GLY A 280 -10.15 -5.93 6.77
CA GLY A 280 -9.86 -7.32 6.41
C GLY A 280 -10.96 -8.29 6.85
N VAL A 281 -11.51 -8.10 8.05
CA VAL A 281 -12.67 -8.88 8.54
C VAL A 281 -13.90 -8.57 7.70
N LEU A 282 -14.16 -7.29 7.40
CA LEU A 282 -15.28 -6.85 6.58
C LEU A 282 -15.22 -7.47 5.17
N ALA A 283 -14.04 -7.42 4.51
CA ALA A 283 -13.82 -8.03 3.19
C ALA A 283 -13.91 -9.57 3.22
N GLY A 284 -13.68 -10.20 4.37
CA GLY A 284 -13.87 -11.64 4.55
C GLY A 284 -15.32 -12.07 4.77
N ARG A 285 -16.19 -11.15 5.25
CA ARG A 285 -17.62 -11.43 5.54
C ARG A 285 -18.55 -10.96 4.43
N MET A 286 -18.12 -10.04 3.61
CA MET A 286 -18.91 -9.42 2.55
C MET A 286 -18.22 -9.58 1.20
N ASN A 287 -18.98 -9.36 0.11
CA ASN A 287 -18.34 -9.22 -1.21
C ASN A 287 -17.39 -8.01 -1.23
N GLY A 288 -16.20 -8.18 -1.82
CA GLY A 288 -15.15 -7.17 -1.82
C GLY A 288 -15.60 -5.78 -2.27
N ALA A 289 -16.42 -5.68 -3.33
CA ALA A 289 -16.94 -4.40 -3.78
C ALA A 289 -17.92 -3.75 -2.77
N ARG A 290 -18.74 -4.55 -2.08
CA ARG A 290 -19.63 -4.04 -1.02
C ARG A 290 -18.84 -3.60 0.21
N ALA A 291 -17.83 -4.38 0.60
CA ALA A 291 -16.96 -4.06 1.71
C ALA A 291 -16.23 -2.73 1.44
N TYR A 292 -15.69 -2.56 0.23
CA TYR A 292 -15.03 -1.32 -0.17
C TYR A 292 -16.00 -0.13 -0.18
N ALA A 293 -17.20 -0.28 -0.77
CA ALA A 293 -18.22 0.76 -0.77
C ALA A 293 -18.61 1.22 0.64
N LEU A 294 -18.81 0.28 1.57
CA LEU A 294 -19.12 0.58 2.97
C LEU A 294 -17.95 1.33 3.65
N SER A 295 -16.72 0.89 3.43
CA SER A 295 -15.52 1.56 3.97
C SER A 295 -15.40 2.99 3.45
N CYS A 296 -15.66 3.21 2.17
CA CYS A 296 -15.64 4.54 1.55
C CYS A 296 -16.76 5.45 2.08
N ALA A 297 -17.95 4.89 2.32
CA ALA A 297 -19.05 5.61 2.98
C ALA A 297 -18.65 6.07 4.39
N ILE A 298 -18.00 5.19 5.17
CA ILE A 298 -17.49 5.52 6.50
C ILE A 298 -16.40 6.61 6.39
N GLY A 299 -15.52 6.54 5.40
CA GLY A 299 -14.49 7.56 5.15
C GLY A 299 -15.08 8.93 4.81
N ALA A 300 -16.09 8.97 3.92
CA ALA A 300 -16.79 10.22 3.59
C ALA A 300 -17.49 10.82 4.83
N VAL A 301 -18.17 9.99 5.61
CA VAL A 301 -18.79 10.44 6.87
C VAL A 301 -17.76 10.92 7.87
N ALA A 302 -16.56 10.30 7.93
CA ALA A 302 -15.48 10.74 8.81
C ALA A 302 -14.98 12.15 8.46
N ALA A 303 -14.88 12.50 7.16
CA ALA A 303 -14.56 13.86 6.72
C ALA A 303 -15.62 14.87 7.16
N LEU A 304 -16.90 14.52 6.98
CA LEU A 304 -18.01 15.38 7.43
C LEU A 304 -18.03 15.56 8.95
N LEU A 305 -17.86 14.50 9.72
CA LEU A 305 -17.79 14.56 11.18
C LEU A 305 -16.61 15.42 11.66
N MET A 306 -15.47 15.38 10.97
CA MET A 306 -14.35 16.23 11.26
C MET A 306 -14.66 17.72 10.98
N ALA A 307 -15.36 18.02 9.88
CA ALA A 307 -15.82 19.39 9.58
C ALA A 307 -16.75 19.95 10.67
N MET A 308 -17.59 19.09 11.24
CA MET A 308 -18.56 19.44 12.28
C MET A 308 -18.00 19.34 13.71
N SER A 309 -16.78 18.84 13.88
CA SER A 309 -16.20 18.61 15.20
C SER A 309 -15.95 19.93 15.96
N PRO A 310 -16.14 19.94 17.30
CA PRO A 310 -15.80 21.11 18.10
C PRO A 310 -14.30 21.44 17.98
N ARG A 311 -13.97 22.71 17.87
CA ARG A 311 -12.58 23.20 17.72
C ARG A 311 -11.80 23.10 19.03
N THR A 312 -11.65 21.87 19.52
CA THR A 312 -10.93 21.51 20.75
C THR A 312 -9.92 20.41 20.47
N LEU A 313 -8.93 20.23 21.33
CA LEU A 313 -7.96 19.14 21.22
C LEU A 313 -8.65 17.75 21.15
N VAL A 314 -9.70 17.53 21.95
CA VAL A 314 -10.45 16.27 21.94
C VAL A 314 -11.19 16.08 20.61
N GLY A 315 -11.81 17.16 20.08
CA GLY A 315 -12.44 17.14 18.76
C GLY A 315 -11.45 16.80 17.64
N PHE A 316 -10.27 17.42 17.66
CA PHE A 316 -9.18 17.11 16.74
C PHE A 316 -8.77 15.62 16.83
N ALA A 317 -8.44 15.16 18.04
CA ALA A 317 -7.97 13.79 18.23
C ALA A 317 -9.04 12.77 17.79
N ALA A 318 -10.27 12.91 18.27
CA ALA A 318 -11.35 11.96 17.97
C ALA A 318 -11.66 11.90 16.46
N SER A 319 -11.81 13.05 15.80
CA SER A 319 -12.15 13.10 14.36
C SER A 319 -10.99 12.62 13.49
N THR A 320 -9.76 13.02 13.80
CA THR A 320 -8.55 12.59 13.07
C THR A 320 -8.31 11.08 13.20
N LEU A 321 -8.44 10.53 14.41
CA LEU A 321 -8.26 9.09 14.64
C LEU A 321 -9.35 8.27 13.94
N PHE A 322 -10.60 8.77 13.96
CA PHE A 322 -11.69 8.11 13.24
C PHE A 322 -11.51 8.16 11.72
N TYR A 323 -11.08 9.30 11.17
CA TYR A 323 -10.75 9.43 9.75
C TYR A 323 -9.62 8.47 9.36
N THR A 324 -8.56 8.41 10.16
CA THR A 324 -7.41 7.54 9.92
C THR A 324 -7.79 6.06 10.04
N PHE A 325 -8.68 5.70 10.97
CA PHE A 325 -9.25 4.36 11.04
C PHE A 325 -10.08 4.02 9.80
N ALA A 326 -10.93 4.95 9.31
CA ALA A 326 -11.71 4.76 8.09
C ALA A 326 -10.81 4.59 6.85
N LEU A 327 -9.67 5.30 6.79
CA LEU A 327 -8.68 5.10 5.75
C LEU A 327 -8.09 3.68 5.79
N GLY A 328 -7.79 3.17 6.98
CA GLY A 328 -7.35 1.77 7.16
C GLY A 328 -8.38 0.76 6.63
N LEU A 329 -9.69 0.99 6.90
CA LEU A 329 -10.77 0.20 6.32
C LEU A 329 -10.73 0.23 4.78
N CYS A 330 -10.60 1.43 4.19
CA CYS A 330 -10.60 1.61 2.73
C CYS A 330 -9.41 0.88 2.08
N THR A 331 -8.20 1.02 2.62
CA THR A 331 -6.99 0.40 2.04
C THR A 331 -7.05 -1.13 2.06
N ALA A 332 -7.52 -1.72 3.17
CA ALA A 332 -7.65 -3.17 3.29
C ALA A 332 -8.75 -3.73 2.39
N THR A 333 -9.91 -3.07 2.33
CA THR A 333 -11.03 -3.52 1.51
C THR A 333 -10.78 -3.31 0.01
N LEU A 334 -10.07 -2.23 -0.39
CA LEU A 334 -9.59 -2.03 -1.76
C LEU A 334 -8.69 -3.18 -2.19
N THR A 335 -7.70 -3.53 -1.35
CA THR A 335 -6.79 -4.65 -1.61
C THR A 335 -7.56 -5.96 -1.79
N GLY A 336 -8.53 -6.24 -0.90
CA GLY A 336 -9.39 -7.42 -0.99
C GLY A 336 -10.25 -7.44 -2.27
N MET A 337 -10.78 -6.29 -2.69
CA MET A 337 -11.55 -6.14 -3.92
C MET A 337 -10.67 -6.38 -5.16
N VAL A 338 -9.50 -5.77 -5.20
CA VAL A 338 -8.55 -5.93 -6.32
C VAL A 338 -8.12 -7.38 -6.47
N LEU A 339 -7.75 -8.05 -5.37
CA LEU A 339 -7.41 -9.48 -5.36
C LEU A 339 -8.54 -10.38 -5.90
N ALA A 340 -9.80 -9.99 -5.70
CA ALA A 340 -10.94 -10.73 -6.24
C ALA A 340 -11.13 -10.52 -7.75
N ILE A 341 -10.71 -9.38 -8.30
CA ILE A 341 -10.92 -9.00 -9.72
C ILE A 341 -9.83 -9.56 -10.62
N ILE A 342 -8.57 -9.58 -10.16
CA ILE A 342 -7.40 -9.84 -11.03
C ILE A 342 -7.24 -11.28 -11.49
N GLY A 343 -7.84 -12.26 -10.78
CA GLY A 343 -7.67 -13.68 -11.08
C GLY A 343 -6.24 -14.18 -10.90
N GLU A 344 -5.91 -15.28 -11.59
CA GLU A 344 -4.57 -15.89 -11.62
C GLU A 344 -3.72 -15.29 -12.77
N GLY A 345 -2.40 -15.50 -12.72
CA GLY A 345 -1.42 -15.01 -13.71
C GLY A 345 -1.07 -13.52 -13.53
N ALA A 346 0.20 -13.16 -13.72
CA ALA A 346 0.76 -11.80 -13.58
C ALA A 346 0.13 -10.95 -12.45
N ALA A 347 -0.14 -11.61 -11.30
CA ALA A 347 -0.94 -11.05 -10.22
C ALA A 347 -0.33 -9.74 -9.68
N ALA A 348 1.00 -9.68 -9.53
CA ALA A 348 1.68 -8.49 -9.06
C ALA A 348 1.53 -7.33 -10.06
N THR A 349 1.68 -7.59 -11.36
CA THR A 349 1.52 -6.56 -12.40
C THR A 349 0.12 -5.97 -12.39
N LYS A 350 -0.90 -6.83 -12.30
CA LYS A 350 -2.32 -6.42 -12.27
C LYS A 350 -2.66 -5.62 -11.02
N ILE A 351 -2.26 -6.09 -9.83
CA ILE A 351 -2.48 -5.39 -8.55
C ILE A 351 -1.88 -3.98 -8.61
N ASN A 352 -0.64 -3.89 -9.11
CA ASN A 352 0.09 -2.63 -9.11
C ASN A 352 -0.46 -1.61 -10.09
N LEU A 353 -1.10 -2.05 -11.18
CA LEU A 353 -1.84 -1.15 -12.06
C LEU A 353 -3.02 -0.47 -11.32
N PHE A 354 -3.79 -1.23 -10.55
CA PHE A 354 -4.90 -0.68 -9.76
C PHE A 354 -4.41 0.30 -8.69
N PHE A 355 -3.36 -0.06 -7.96
CA PHE A 355 -2.79 0.83 -6.94
C PHE A 355 -2.15 2.08 -7.52
N ALA A 356 -1.49 1.99 -8.68
CA ALA A 356 -0.95 3.16 -9.37
C ALA A 356 -2.07 4.15 -9.75
N MET A 357 -3.18 3.66 -10.29
CA MET A 357 -4.35 4.49 -10.60
C MET A 357 -4.90 5.14 -9.32
N ASN A 358 -5.12 4.37 -8.27
CA ASN A 358 -5.62 4.92 -7.00
C ASN A 358 -4.67 6.00 -6.43
N THR A 359 -3.35 5.77 -6.48
CA THR A 359 -2.36 6.74 -6.00
C THR A 359 -2.37 8.03 -6.81
N LEU A 360 -2.44 7.95 -8.15
CA LEU A 360 -2.47 9.13 -9.02
C LEU A 360 -3.71 10.00 -8.74
N PHE A 361 -4.87 9.39 -8.56
CA PHE A 361 -6.08 10.12 -8.24
C PHE A 361 -6.10 10.62 -6.79
N GLY A 362 -5.44 9.91 -5.86
CA GLY A 362 -5.19 10.40 -4.51
C GLY A 362 -4.33 11.67 -4.50
N LEU A 363 -3.29 11.74 -5.33
CA LEU A 363 -2.47 12.94 -5.50
C LEU A 363 -3.26 14.11 -6.11
N ALA A 364 -4.12 13.84 -7.09
CA ALA A 364 -5.01 14.86 -7.65
C ALA A 364 -5.99 15.40 -6.60
N MET A 365 -6.53 14.50 -5.75
CA MET A 365 -7.41 14.89 -4.65
C MET A 365 -6.68 15.73 -3.61
N LEU A 366 -5.46 15.36 -3.22
CA LEU A 366 -4.64 16.14 -2.29
C LEU A 366 -4.38 17.56 -2.80
N ARG A 367 -4.11 17.70 -4.10
CA ARG A 367 -3.94 19.02 -4.72
C ARG A 367 -5.24 19.84 -4.69
N LEU A 368 -6.37 19.18 -4.96
CA LEU A 368 -7.69 19.83 -4.87
C LEU A 368 -7.98 20.26 -3.44
N ASP A 369 -7.72 19.42 -2.44
CA ASP A 369 -7.90 19.74 -1.03
C ASP A 369 -7.11 20.98 -0.61
N GLY A 370 -5.86 21.11 -1.07
CA GLY A 370 -5.05 22.29 -0.84
C GLY A 370 -5.68 23.56 -1.46
N ILE A 371 -6.11 23.52 -2.72
CA ILE A 371 -6.74 24.65 -3.43
C ILE A 371 -8.05 25.05 -2.75
N VAL A 372 -8.83 24.06 -2.35
CA VAL A 372 -10.12 24.32 -1.68
C VAL A 372 -9.92 24.86 -0.29
N HIS A 373 -8.91 24.36 0.45
CA HIS A 373 -8.53 24.89 1.75
C HIS A 373 -8.13 26.38 1.67
N ASP A 374 -7.33 26.75 0.67
CA ASP A 374 -6.90 28.16 0.49
C ASP A 374 -8.07 29.10 0.22
N ARG A 375 -9.17 28.60 -0.36
CA ARG A 375 -10.35 29.41 -0.72
C ARG A 375 -11.46 29.42 0.33
N TRP A 376 -11.70 28.27 0.96
CA TRP A 376 -12.87 28.03 1.83
C TRP A 376 -12.50 27.44 3.19
N ALA A 377 -11.22 27.56 3.57
CA ALA A 377 -10.67 27.03 4.81
C ALA A 377 -10.94 25.52 5.01
N THR A 378 -10.62 25.02 6.18
CA THR A 378 -10.70 23.59 6.51
C THR A 378 -12.10 23.00 6.36
N ASN A 379 -13.14 23.75 6.74
CA ASN A 379 -14.53 23.25 6.60
C ASN A 379 -14.91 23.03 5.12
N GLY A 380 -14.55 23.99 4.25
CA GLY A 380 -14.81 23.88 2.83
C GLY A 380 -14.07 22.67 2.22
N MET A 381 -12.82 22.45 2.60
CA MET A 381 -12.03 21.29 2.17
C MET A 381 -12.69 19.96 2.59
N LEU A 382 -13.02 19.79 3.87
CA LEU A 382 -13.62 18.56 4.39
C LEU A 382 -15.02 18.28 3.84
N ILE A 383 -15.83 19.33 3.63
CA ILE A 383 -17.13 19.21 2.97
C ILE A 383 -16.95 18.82 1.50
N THR A 384 -15.96 19.35 0.81
CA THR A 384 -15.66 18.98 -0.58
C THR A 384 -15.23 17.52 -0.67
N GLU A 385 -14.38 17.06 0.25
CA GLU A 385 -14.00 15.65 0.35
C GLU A 385 -15.21 14.73 0.56
N PHE A 386 -16.13 15.13 1.47
CA PHE A 386 -17.38 14.40 1.67
C PHE A 386 -18.24 14.36 0.40
N VAL A 387 -18.46 15.50 -0.25
CA VAL A 387 -19.31 15.60 -1.46
C VAL A 387 -18.74 14.78 -2.61
N ILE A 388 -17.44 14.93 -2.89
CA ILE A 388 -16.76 14.15 -3.94
C ILE A 388 -16.77 12.68 -3.60
N GLY A 389 -16.52 12.31 -2.34
CA GLY A 389 -16.60 10.94 -1.85
C GLY A 389 -18.00 10.35 -2.03
N ALA A 390 -19.05 11.08 -1.67
CA ALA A 390 -20.45 10.64 -1.82
C ALA A 390 -20.86 10.48 -3.29
N LEU A 391 -20.50 11.43 -4.16
CA LEU A 391 -20.76 11.35 -5.60
C LEU A 391 -20.01 10.17 -6.23
N SER A 392 -18.73 10.00 -5.90
CA SER A 392 -17.94 8.89 -6.38
C SER A 392 -18.48 7.54 -5.88
N LEU A 393 -18.96 7.48 -4.64
CA LEU A 393 -19.61 6.30 -4.09
C LEU A 393 -20.90 5.96 -4.85
N ALA A 394 -21.72 6.96 -5.19
CA ALA A 394 -22.92 6.75 -6.01
C ALA A 394 -22.58 6.16 -7.39
N VAL A 395 -21.54 6.70 -8.05
CA VAL A 395 -21.01 6.14 -9.32
C VAL A 395 -20.50 4.71 -9.12
N PHE A 396 -19.76 4.47 -8.03
CA PHE A 396 -19.27 3.14 -7.68
C PHE A 396 -20.43 2.14 -7.54
N LEU A 397 -21.45 2.46 -6.77
CA LEU A 397 -22.60 1.59 -6.55
C LEU A 397 -23.39 1.31 -7.83
N ALA A 398 -23.48 2.28 -8.75
CA ALA A 398 -24.12 2.11 -10.04
C ALA A 398 -23.33 1.17 -11.00
N LEU A 399 -22.00 1.16 -10.89
CA LEU A 399 -21.12 0.38 -11.79
C LEU A 399 -20.72 -0.98 -11.23
N ALA A 400 -20.61 -1.13 -9.91
CA ALA A 400 -20.15 -2.36 -9.26
C ALA A 400 -20.98 -3.63 -9.61
N PRO A 401 -22.32 -3.58 -9.80
CA PRO A 401 -23.09 -4.74 -10.26
C PRO A 401 -22.67 -5.26 -11.63
N LYS A 402 -22.15 -4.39 -12.51
CA LYS A 402 -21.73 -4.74 -13.86
C LYS A 402 -20.46 -5.61 -13.90
N ILE A 403 -19.66 -5.63 -12.83
CA ILE A 403 -18.52 -6.55 -12.69
C ILE A 403 -19.03 -7.97 -12.52
N ARG A 404 -20.09 -8.19 -11.71
CA ARG A 404 -20.63 -9.52 -11.44
C ARG A 404 -21.26 -10.20 -12.65
N GLY A 405 -21.78 -9.43 -13.60
CA GLY A 405 -22.35 -9.96 -14.85
C GLY A 405 -21.29 -10.50 -15.82
N ALA A 406 -20.04 -10.07 -15.67
CA ALA A 406 -18.95 -10.51 -16.53
C ALA A 406 -18.37 -11.88 -16.10
N ASP A 407 -18.42 -12.21 -14.80
CA ASP A 407 -17.95 -13.50 -14.26
C ASP A 407 -18.90 -14.68 -14.54
N ARG A 408 -20.12 -14.38 -15.01
CA ARG A 408 -21.13 -15.41 -15.37
C ARG A 408 -21.19 -15.75 -16.86
N ALA A 409 -20.34 -15.16 -17.69
CA ALA A 409 -20.17 -15.64 -19.06
C ALA A 409 -19.61 -17.08 -18.99
N PRO A 410 -20.22 -18.07 -19.68
CA PRO A 410 -19.76 -19.46 -19.63
C PRO A 410 -18.33 -19.48 -20.10
N THR A 411 -17.45 -20.01 -19.26
CA THR A 411 -16.11 -20.46 -19.69
C THR A 411 -16.38 -21.49 -20.81
N GLN A 412 -16.17 -21.10 -22.04
CA GLN A 412 -16.12 -22.10 -23.13
C GLN A 412 -15.04 -23.12 -22.72
N PRO A 413 -15.36 -24.41 -22.73
CA PRO A 413 -14.35 -25.42 -22.51
C PRO A 413 -13.30 -25.23 -23.61
N MET A 414 -12.05 -25.02 -23.20
CA MET A 414 -10.93 -25.02 -24.15
C MET A 414 -10.96 -26.37 -24.88
N GLY A 415 -11.35 -26.32 -26.16
CA GLY A 415 -11.27 -27.48 -27.04
C GLY A 415 -9.82 -27.96 -27.03
N TYR A 416 -9.64 -29.17 -26.54
CA TYR A 416 -8.41 -29.94 -26.76
C TYR A 416 -8.26 -30.10 -28.26
N TYR A 417 -7.34 -29.38 -28.87
CA TYR A 417 -6.81 -29.78 -30.17
C TYR A 417 -5.96 -31.01 -29.98
N SER A 418 -6.49 -32.11 -30.46
CA SER A 418 -5.80 -33.39 -30.68
C SER A 418 -4.54 -33.26 -31.54
#